data_cac637eddae5a01e9b8dcc723ae936a2
#
_entry.id   cac637eddae5a01e9b8dcc723ae936a2
#
_cell.length_a   1.000
_cell.length_b   1.000
_cell.length_c   1.000
_cell.angle_alpha   90.00
_cell.angle_beta   90.00
_cell.angle_gamma   90.00
#
_symmetry.space_group_name_H-M   'P 1'
#
loop_
_entity.id
_entity.type
_entity.pdbx_description
1 polymer ?
#
loop_
_entity_poly.entity_id
_entity_poly.type
_entity_poly.pdbx_seq_one_letter_code
_entity_poly.pdbx_strand_id
1 'polypeptide(L)'
;MTVSGKWNIEIKSPMGAQKAVLDLKTDGGALSGTQSGQQGSQDISGKVDGNNVSWAVAITQPFPMTLEFSGAVDGDAISGNVKAGNFGSFPWSGSRG
;
A
#
# COMPACT_ATOMS: atom_id res chain seq x y z
N MET A 1 14.02 -2.84 -12.59
CA MET A 1 13.39 -1.92 -11.65
C MET A 1 13.00 -2.71 -10.42
N THR A 2 13.23 -2.15 -9.27
CA THR A 2 12.89 -2.82 -8.01
C THR A 2 11.67 -2.18 -7.40
N VAL A 3 10.92 -2.98 -6.64
CA VAL A 3 9.80 -2.48 -5.87
C VAL A 3 10.28 -1.69 -4.65
N SER A 4 11.46 -2.01 -4.15
CA SER A 4 11.98 -1.37 -2.95
C SER A 4 12.21 0.13 -3.16
N GLY A 5 12.05 0.90 -2.11
CA GLY A 5 12.22 2.34 -2.12
C GLY A 5 11.04 3.05 -1.52
N LYS A 6 11.04 4.37 -1.66
CA LYS A 6 10.02 5.21 -1.10
C LYS A 6 9.00 5.56 -2.19
N TRP A 7 7.72 5.45 -1.82
CA TRP A 7 6.61 5.72 -2.73
C TRP A 7 5.64 6.69 -2.08
N ASN A 8 5.17 7.65 -2.85
CA ASN A 8 4.07 8.52 -2.43
C ASN A 8 2.80 8.00 -3.11
N ILE A 9 1.84 7.55 -2.32
CA ILE A 9 0.61 6.98 -2.85
C ILE A 9 -0.59 7.80 -2.41
N GLU A 10 -1.66 7.66 -3.18
CA GLU A 10 -2.95 8.28 -2.88
C GLU A 10 -4.03 7.21 -3.02
N ILE A 11 -4.79 7.03 -1.96
CA ILE A 11 -5.90 6.08 -1.94
C ILE A 11 -7.18 6.85 -2.17
N LYS A 12 -7.92 6.48 -3.20
CA LYS A 12 -9.19 7.15 -3.51
C LYS A 12 -10.32 6.39 -2.84
N SER A 13 -10.91 6.99 -1.85
CA SER A 13 -12.00 6.40 -1.10
C SER A 13 -13.24 7.30 -1.18
N PRO A 14 -14.43 6.77 -0.83
CA PRO A 14 -15.64 7.60 -0.79
C PRO A 14 -15.54 8.76 0.17
N MET A 15 -14.65 8.70 1.14
CA MET A 15 -14.44 9.78 2.10
C MET A 15 -13.41 10.79 1.62
N GLY A 16 -12.93 10.65 0.38
CA GLY A 16 -11.94 11.54 -0.19
C GLY A 16 -10.61 10.84 -0.39
N ALA A 17 -9.69 11.52 -1.03
CA ALA A 17 -8.36 10.99 -1.30
C ALA A 17 -7.51 11.08 -0.05
N GLN A 18 -6.79 10.00 0.26
CA GLN A 18 -5.88 9.95 1.39
C GLN A 18 -4.47 9.68 0.87
N LYS A 19 -3.53 10.49 1.31
CA LYS A 19 -2.14 10.36 0.89
C LYS A 19 -1.35 9.61 1.94
N ALA A 20 -0.44 8.78 1.48
CA ALA A 20 0.43 8.03 2.35
C ALA A 20 1.80 7.87 1.70
N VAL A 21 2.80 7.59 2.51
CA VAL A 21 4.15 7.31 2.05
C VAL A 21 4.48 5.87 2.39
N LEU A 22 4.93 5.14 1.39
CA LEU A 22 5.40 3.77 1.56
C LEU A 22 6.91 3.74 1.50
N ASP A 23 7.52 3.03 2.44
CA ASP A 23 8.93 2.73 2.41
C ASP A 23 9.04 1.22 2.33
N LEU A 24 9.32 0.70 1.15
CA LEU A 24 9.25 -0.73 0.86
C LEU A 24 10.62 -1.34 0.75
N LYS A 25 10.75 -2.56 1.25
CA LYS A 25 11.94 -3.37 1.13
C LYS A 25 11.55 -4.76 0.67
N THR A 26 12.37 -5.33 -0.21
CA THR A 26 12.13 -6.67 -0.71
C THR A 26 13.29 -7.58 -0.31
N ASP A 27 12.96 -8.84 -0.01
CA ASP A 27 13.95 -9.86 0.34
C ASP A 27 13.44 -11.19 -0.24
N GLY A 28 13.98 -11.55 -1.41
CA GLY A 28 13.44 -12.69 -2.14
C GLY A 28 12.04 -12.37 -2.62
N GLY A 29 11.08 -13.19 -2.24
CA GLY A 29 9.67 -12.94 -2.55
C GLY A 29 8.92 -12.25 -1.43
N ALA A 30 9.61 -11.81 -0.38
CA ALA A 30 8.96 -11.16 0.75
C ALA A 30 9.02 -9.65 0.61
N LEU A 31 7.96 -9.00 1.04
CA LEU A 31 7.84 -7.54 1.05
C LEU A 31 7.66 -7.08 2.49
N SER A 32 8.40 -6.07 2.88
CA SER A 32 8.25 -5.46 4.20
C SER A 32 8.49 -3.97 4.09
N GLY A 33 8.13 -3.24 5.13
CA GLY A 33 8.38 -1.81 5.16
C GLY A 33 7.43 -1.11 6.10
N THR A 34 7.24 0.18 5.85
CA THR A 34 6.34 1.01 6.65
C THR A 34 5.42 1.80 5.74
N GLN A 35 4.23 2.06 6.24
CA GLN A 35 3.27 2.95 5.59
C GLN A 35 2.97 4.08 6.55
N SER A 36 3.25 5.31 6.12
CA SER A 36 3.03 6.51 6.93
C SER A 36 1.92 7.35 6.32
N GLY A 37 1.08 7.91 7.17
CA GLY A 37 -0.02 8.75 6.71
C GLY A 37 -0.42 9.73 7.79
N GLN A 38 -1.61 10.31 7.64
CA GLN A 38 -2.10 11.30 8.58
C GLN A 38 -2.32 10.73 9.98
N GLN A 39 -2.52 9.44 10.08
CA GLN A 39 -2.81 8.78 11.36
C GLN A 39 -1.57 8.15 11.98
N GLY A 40 -0.39 8.40 11.43
CA GLY A 40 0.86 7.84 11.92
C GLY A 40 1.44 6.83 10.95
N SER A 41 2.34 6.00 11.45
CA SER A 41 3.01 4.99 10.63
C SER A 41 2.76 3.60 11.16
N GLN A 42 2.76 2.63 10.25
CA GLN A 42 2.55 1.22 10.57
C GLN A 42 3.51 0.37 9.78
N ASP A 43 3.94 -0.74 10.38
CA ASP A 43 4.74 -1.72 9.68
C ASP A 43 3.82 -2.56 8.79
N ILE A 44 4.30 -2.84 7.60
CA ILE A 44 3.58 -3.69 6.65
C ILE A 44 4.44 -4.87 6.25
N SER A 45 3.80 -5.95 5.89
CA SER A 45 4.49 -7.12 5.36
C SER A 45 3.60 -7.80 4.35
N GLY A 46 4.21 -8.37 3.33
CA GLY A 46 3.46 -9.00 2.25
C GLY A 46 4.37 -9.77 1.32
N LYS A 47 4.02 -9.75 0.04
CA LYS A 47 4.72 -10.53 -0.98
C LYS A 47 4.96 -9.69 -2.21
N VAL A 48 6.02 -10.03 -2.93
CA VAL A 48 6.31 -9.44 -4.23
C VAL A 48 6.57 -10.57 -5.21
N ASP A 49 5.98 -10.46 -6.40
CA ASP A 49 6.15 -11.43 -7.48
C ASP A 49 6.35 -10.64 -8.76
N GLY A 50 7.62 -10.56 -9.19
CA GLY A 50 7.95 -9.71 -10.33
C GLY A 50 7.67 -8.25 -10.00
N ASN A 51 6.74 -7.66 -10.74
CA ASN A 51 6.31 -6.29 -10.50
C ASN A 51 5.02 -6.20 -9.67
N ASN A 52 4.47 -7.34 -9.29
CA ASN A 52 3.23 -7.38 -8.52
C ASN A 52 3.54 -7.38 -7.03
N VAL A 53 2.80 -6.58 -6.30
CA VAL A 53 2.99 -6.45 -4.85
C VAL A 53 1.66 -6.64 -4.15
N SER A 54 1.73 -7.18 -2.94
CA SER A 54 0.56 -7.29 -2.07
C SER A 54 1.00 -7.22 -0.63
N TRP A 55 0.20 -6.57 0.20
CA TRP A 55 0.46 -6.51 1.63
C TRP A 55 -0.85 -6.25 2.36
N ALA A 56 -0.82 -6.47 3.67
CA ALA A 56 -1.97 -6.23 4.52
C ALA A 56 -1.59 -5.25 5.62
N VAL A 57 -2.52 -4.38 5.96
CA VAL A 57 -2.36 -3.39 7.02
C VAL A 57 -3.54 -3.53 7.97
N ALA A 58 -3.24 -3.74 9.25
CA ALA A 58 -4.29 -3.75 10.28
C ALA A 58 -4.45 -2.34 10.81
N ILE A 59 -5.68 -1.83 10.76
CA ILE A 59 -6.00 -0.52 11.31
C ILE A 59 -6.97 -0.68 12.46
N THR A 60 -6.96 0.29 13.38
CA THR A 60 -7.85 0.27 14.54
C THR A 60 -8.88 1.39 14.52
N GLN A 61 -8.71 2.37 13.66
CA GLN A 61 -9.61 3.51 13.56
C GLN A 61 -10.06 3.69 12.11
N PRO A 62 -11.32 4.04 11.90
CA PRO A 62 -12.37 4.32 12.89
C PRO A 62 -12.84 3.08 13.62
N PHE A 63 -12.54 1.87 13.12
CA PHE A 63 -12.80 0.61 13.80
C PHE A 63 -11.81 -0.44 13.30
N PRO A 64 -11.60 -1.52 14.07
CA PRO A 64 -10.61 -2.52 13.69
C PRO A 64 -10.96 -3.19 12.37
N MET A 65 -10.00 -3.21 11.44
CA MET A 65 -10.17 -3.91 10.18
C MET A 65 -8.81 -4.15 9.55
N THR A 66 -8.75 -5.06 8.61
CA THR A 66 -7.55 -5.33 7.84
C THR A 66 -7.78 -4.83 6.41
N LEU A 67 -6.85 -4.00 5.95
CA LEU A 67 -6.83 -3.53 4.57
C LEU A 67 -5.85 -4.39 3.79
N GLU A 68 -6.32 -4.93 2.67
CA GLU A 68 -5.49 -5.75 1.80
C GLU A 68 -5.16 -4.94 0.55
N PHE A 69 -3.88 -4.59 0.40
CA PHE A 69 -3.40 -3.85 -0.74
C PHE A 69 -2.83 -4.80 -1.78
N SER A 70 -3.15 -4.56 -3.03
CA SER A 70 -2.51 -5.28 -4.14
C SER A 70 -2.32 -4.31 -5.28
N GLY A 71 -1.22 -4.48 -6.01
CA GLY A 71 -0.94 -3.60 -7.11
C GLY A 71 0.26 -4.05 -7.92
N ALA A 72 0.69 -3.19 -8.82
CA ALA A 72 1.82 -3.45 -9.68
C ALA A 72 2.66 -2.19 -9.84
N VAL A 73 3.96 -2.40 -9.98
CA VAL A 73 4.92 -1.32 -10.24
C VAL A 73 5.18 -1.26 -11.74
N ASP A 74 5.13 -0.07 -12.29
CA ASP A 74 5.45 0.18 -13.69
C ASP A 74 6.40 1.38 -13.75
N GLY A 75 7.70 1.09 -13.79
CA GLY A 75 8.71 2.13 -13.76
C GLY A 75 8.69 2.90 -12.45
N ASP A 76 8.40 4.17 -12.52
CA ASP A 76 8.31 5.04 -11.34
C ASP A 76 6.88 5.20 -10.82
N ALA A 77 5.96 4.42 -11.34
CA ALA A 77 4.55 4.46 -10.93
C ALA A 77 4.16 3.16 -10.26
N ILE A 78 3.22 3.24 -9.34
CA ILE A 78 2.64 2.09 -8.67
C ILE A 78 1.13 2.32 -8.60
N SER A 79 0.37 1.26 -8.82
CA SER A 79 -1.09 1.37 -8.77
C SER A 79 -1.71 0.02 -8.46
N GLY A 80 -2.93 0.04 -7.98
CA GLY A 80 -3.66 -1.17 -7.65
C GLY A 80 -4.96 -0.88 -6.94
N ASN A 81 -5.38 -1.82 -6.12
CA ASN A 81 -6.61 -1.71 -5.36
C ASN A 81 -6.35 -2.07 -3.91
N VAL A 82 -7.15 -1.50 -3.02
CA VAL A 82 -7.16 -1.86 -1.62
C VAL A 82 -8.54 -2.42 -1.28
N LYS A 83 -8.55 -3.57 -0.65
CA LYS A 83 -9.80 -4.20 -0.22
C LYS A 83 -9.99 -3.90 1.27
N ALA A 84 -11.12 -3.30 1.58
CA ALA A 84 -11.41 -2.79 2.93
C ALA A 84 -12.55 -3.58 3.57
N GLY A 85 -12.38 -4.89 3.73
CA GLY A 85 -13.37 -5.74 4.39
C GLY A 85 -14.73 -5.62 3.74
N ASN A 86 -15.73 -5.23 4.52
CA ASN A 86 -17.10 -5.11 4.05
C ASN A 86 -17.38 -3.84 3.27
N PHE A 87 -16.43 -2.93 3.21
CA PHE A 87 -16.62 -1.66 2.51
C PHE A 87 -16.33 -1.73 1.02
N GLY A 88 -15.83 -2.88 0.54
CA GLY A 88 -15.48 -3.04 -0.85
C GLY A 88 -14.04 -2.71 -1.13
N SER A 89 -13.73 -2.41 -2.37
CA SER A 89 -12.37 -2.10 -2.78
C SER A 89 -12.30 -0.73 -3.43
N PHE A 90 -11.13 -0.10 -3.31
CA PHE A 90 -10.91 1.25 -3.82
C PHE A 90 -9.59 1.28 -4.58
N PRO A 91 -9.48 2.09 -5.63
CA PRO A 91 -8.21 2.22 -6.35
C PRO A 91 -7.23 3.08 -5.56
N TRP A 92 -5.95 2.78 -5.72
CA TRP A 92 -4.88 3.60 -5.21
C TRP A 92 -3.76 3.67 -6.24
N SER A 93 -3.00 4.74 -6.21
CA SER A 93 -1.90 4.91 -7.14
C SER A 93 -0.88 5.86 -6.54
N GLY A 94 0.33 5.83 -7.08
CA GLY A 94 1.39 6.69 -6.60
C GLY A 94 2.58 6.68 -7.51
N SER A 95 3.64 7.34 -7.03
CA SER A 95 4.90 7.45 -7.76
C SER A 95 6.05 7.42 -6.77
N ARG A 96 7.26 7.18 -7.30
CA ARG A 96 8.46 7.21 -6.47
C ARG A 96 8.68 8.59 -5.90
N GLY A 97 8.93 8.60 -4.62
CA GLY A 97 9.19 9.85 -3.92
C GLY A 97 10.66 10.19 -3.82
#